data_a3470d54e5cd5afa44201701bbbce357
#
_entry.id   a3470d54e5cd5afa44201701bbbce357
#
_cell.length_a   1.000
_cell.length_b   1.000
_cell.length_c   1.000
_cell.angle_alpha   90.00
_cell.angle_beta   90.00
_cell.angle_gamma   90.00
#
_symmetry.space_group_name_H-M   'P 1'
#
loop_
_entity.id
_entity.type
_entity.pdbx_description
1 polymer ?
#
loop_
_entity_poly.entity_id
_entity_poly.type
_entity_poly.pdbx_seq_one_letter_code
_entity_poly.pdbx_strand_id
1 'polypeptide(L)' 'MRYIVVVEPGRESGFVAYVPALKGCVSQGLTRESALANVKEAAAAYIEALVEDQLPVPRDTMHAS' A
#
# COMPACT_ATOMS: atom_id res chain seq x y z
N MET A 1 9.53 -6.01 -6.76
CA MET A 1 9.63 -5.45 -5.43
C MET A 1 8.47 -5.94 -4.57
N ARG A 2 8.75 -6.26 -3.33
CA ARG A 2 7.73 -6.84 -2.46
C ARG A 2 7.49 -5.98 -1.25
N TYR A 3 6.22 -5.84 -0.90
CA TYR A 3 5.83 -5.13 0.32
C TYR A 3 4.71 -5.91 0.99
N ILE A 4 4.71 -5.86 2.30
CA ILE A 4 3.61 -6.39 3.06
C ILE A 4 2.45 -5.42 2.97
N VAL A 5 1.27 -5.97 2.73
CA VAL A 5 0.04 -5.19 2.65
C VAL A 5 -0.87 -5.67 3.77
N VAL A 6 -1.40 -4.72 4.52
CA VAL A 6 -2.35 -5.02 5.59
C VAL A 6 -3.74 -4.67 5.10
N VAL A 7 -4.69 -5.60 5.28
CA VAL A 7 -6.09 -5.38 4.90
C VAL A 7 -6.93 -5.55 6.14
N GLU A 8 -7.76 -4.57 6.44
CA GLU A 8 -8.60 -4.56 7.62
C GLU A 8 -10.02 -4.18 7.28
N PRO A 9 -11.01 -4.62 8.07
CA PRO A 9 -12.36 -4.14 7.87
C PRO A 9 -12.43 -2.63 8.06
N GLY A 10 -13.23 -1.97 7.23
CA GLY A 10 -13.45 -0.55 7.36
C GLY A 10 -14.31 -0.23 8.58
N ARG A 11 -14.40 1.05 8.88
CA ARG A 11 -15.13 1.49 10.07
C ARG A 11 -16.60 1.16 10.00
N GLU A 12 -17.22 1.50 8.86
CA GLU A 12 -18.65 1.30 8.69
C GLU A 12 -18.92 0.14 7.76
N SER A 13 -18.19 0.07 6.69
CA SER A 13 -18.35 -1.01 5.72
C SER A 13 -17.11 -1.08 4.86
N GLY A 14 -17.00 -2.14 4.08
CA GLY A 14 -15.88 -2.31 3.19
C GLY A 14 -14.59 -2.64 3.91
N PHE A 15 -13.50 -2.42 3.22
CA PHE A 15 -12.17 -2.77 3.72
C PHE A 15 -11.18 -1.64 3.43
N VAL A 16 -10.17 -1.55 4.26
CA VAL A 16 -9.07 -0.62 4.09
C VAL A 16 -7.79 -1.44 3.94
N ALA A 17 -6.94 -1.02 3.01
CA ALA A 17 -5.65 -1.66 2.80
C ALA A 17 -4.55 -0.61 2.84
N TYR A 18 -3.41 -0.97 3.41
CA TYR A 18 -2.30 -0.04 3.44
C TYR A 18 -0.98 -0.81 3.42
N VAL A 19 0.06 -0.09 3.04
CA VAL A 19 1.41 -0.63 2.96
C VAL A 19 2.25 0.06 4.03
N PRO A 20 2.58 -0.64 5.12
CA PRO A 20 3.31 0.01 6.24
C PRO A 20 4.63 0.64 5.82
N ALA A 21 5.33 0.05 4.87
CA ALA A 21 6.62 0.58 4.43
C ALA A 21 6.50 1.86 3.62
N LEU A 22 5.32 2.15 3.08
CA LEU A 22 5.10 3.33 2.26
C LEU A 22 4.18 4.28 3.02
N LYS A 23 4.79 5.24 3.68
CA LYS A 23 4.04 6.15 4.55
C LYS A 23 2.93 6.86 3.78
N GLY A 24 1.72 6.76 4.29
CA GLY A 24 0.57 7.39 3.67
C GLY A 24 -0.04 6.61 2.51
N CYS A 25 0.50 5.45 2.17
CA CYS A 25 -0.04 4.64 1.08
C CYS A 25 -1.18 3.79 1.62
N VAL A 26 -2.40 4.27 1.44
CA VAL A 26 -3.60 3.61 1.93
C VAL A 26 -4.68 3.71 0.88
N SER A 27 -5.53 2.70 0.84
CA SER A 27 -6.65 2.68 -0.09
C SER A 27 -7.81 1.92 0.53
N GLN A 28 -8.92 1.88 -0.15
CA GLN A 28 -10.10 1.20 0.38
C GLN A 28 -10.90 0.60 -0.77
N GLY A 29 -11.81 -0.29 -0.42
CA GLY A 29 -12.68 -0.94 -1.39
C GLY A 29 -13.85 -1.59 -0.68
N LEU A 30 -14.86 -1.96 -1.46
CA LEU A 30 -16.04 -2.60 -0.91
C LEU A 30 -15.77 -4.02 -0.47
N THR A 31 -14.82 -4.68 -1.12
CA THR A 31 -14.43 -6.04 -0.77
C THR A 31 -12.95 -6.06 -0.44
N ARG A 32 -12.52 -7.16 0.20
CA ARG A 32 -11.10 -7.37 0.48
C ARG A 32 -10.28 -7.32 -0.81
N GLU A 33 -10.78 -7.97 -1.85
CA GLU A 33 -10.08 -8.02 -3.13
C GLU A 33 -9.98 -6.65 -3.78
N SER A 34 -11.05 -5.85 -3.73
CA SER A 34 -10.99 -4.53 -4.33
C SER A 34 -10.08 -3.59 -3.54
N ALA A 35 -10.08 -3.69 -2.22
CA ALA A 35 -9.17 -2.89 -1.40
C ALA A 35 -7.72 -3.24 -1.73
N LEU A 36 -7.43 -4.53 -1.87
CA LEU A 36 -6.10 -4.98 -2.20
C LEU A 36 -5.67 -4.50 -3.58
N ALA A 37 -6.55 -4.62 -4.56
CA ALA A 37 -6.25 -4.15 -5.92
C ALA A 37 -5.98 -2.65 -5.93
N ASN A 38 -6.79 -1.89 -5.19
CA ASN A 38 -6.65 -0.45 -5.14
C ASN A 38 -5.35 -0.02 -4.47
N VAL A 39 -4.96 -0.69 -3.39
CA VAL A 39 -3.72 -0.32 -2.72
C VAL A 39 -2.49 -0.71 -3.53
N LYS A 40 -2.58 -1.78 -4.32
CA LYS A 40 -1.48 -2.13 -5.22
C LYS A 40 -1.26 -1.05 -6.25
N GLU A 41 -2.35 -0.51 -6.79
CA GLU A 41 -2.27 0.58 -7.75
C GLU A 41 -1.70 1.82 -7.10
N ALA A 42 -2.16 2.13 -5.90
CA ALA A 42 -1.66 3.28 -5.16
C ALA A 42 -0.17 3.13 -4.84
N ALA A 43 0.25 1.93 -4.48
CA ALA A 43 1.66 1.68 -4.18
C ALA A 43 2.54 1.84 -5.42
N ALA A 44 2.04 1.38 -6.56
CA ALA A 44 2.81 1.53 -7.80
C ALA A 44 3.00 3.00 -8.15
N ALA A 45 1.94 3.80 -8.03
CA ALA A 45 2.02 5.23 -8.29
C ALA A 45 2.93 5.93 -7.28
N TYR A 46 2.87 5.49 -6.02
CA TYR A 46 3.70 6.05 -4.97
C TYR A 46 5.18 5.85 -5.28
N ILE A 47 5.54 4.63 -5.65
CA ILE A 47 6.94 4.31 -5.96
C ILE A 47 7.38 5.04 -7.23
N GLU A 48 6.50 5.11 -8.22
CA GLU A 48 6.81 5.79 -9.47
C GLU A 48 7.12 7.27 -9.22
N ALA A 49 6.36 7.90 -8.34
CA ALA A 49 6.60 9.30 -7.99
C ALA A 49 7.95 9.48 -7.30
N LEU A 50 8.30 8.55 -6.42
CA LEU A 50 9.60 8.61 -5.76
C LEU A 50 10.74 8.49 -6.75
N VAL A 51 10.60 7.56 -7.69
CA VAL A 51 11.65 7.36 -8.70
C VAL A 51 11.79 8.60 -9.58
N GLU A 52 10.67 9.19 -9.98
CA GLU A 52 10.70 10.41 -10.79
C GLU A 52 11.39 11.56 -10.08
N ASP A 53 11.17 11.67 -8.79
CA ASP A 53 11.76 12.74 -7.98
C ASP A 53 13.14 12.38 -7.47
N GLN A 54 13.67 11.22 -7.87
CA GLN A 54 14.98 10.74 -7.46
C GLN A 54 15.09 10.61 -5.95
N LEU A 55 14.00 10.23 -5.31
CA LEU A 55 13.97 10.00 -3.88
C LEU A 55 14.16 8.52 -3.59
N PRO A 56 14.69 8.18 -2.41
CA PRO A 56 14.89 6.77 -2.07
C PRO A 56 13.56 6.04 -1.97
N VAL A 57 13.54 4.80 -2.47
CA VAL A 57 12.38 3.93 -2.37
C VAL A 57 12.51 3.12 -1.08
N PRO A 58 11.54 3.24 -0.15
CA PRO A 58 11.65 2.52 1.12
C PRO A 58 11.63 1.02 0.91
N ARG A 59 12.28 0.32 1.80
CA ARG A 59 12.23 -1.13 1.84
C ARG A 59 11.09 -1.56 2.75
N ASP A 60 10.65 -2.80 2.56
CA ASP A 60 9.62 -3.37 3.41
C ASP A 60 10.11 -3.40 4.85
N THR A 61 9.33 -2.81 5.75
CA THR A 61 9.69 -2.74 7.17
C THR A 61 9.63 -4.10 7.84
N MET A 62 8.93 -5.04 7.23
CA MET A 62 8.81 -6.39 7.78
C MET A 62 9.87 -7.33 7.24
N HIS A 63 10.81 -6.81 6.51
CA HIS A 63 11.86 -7.63 5.94
C HIS A 63 12.71 -8.26 7.03
N ALA A 64 12.77 -9.57 7.03
CA ALA A 64 13.60 -10.30 7.97
C ALA A 64 15.00 -10.36 7.38
N SER A 65 15.86 -9.60 7.92
CA SER A 65 17.22 -9.55 7.40
C SER A 65 18.03 -10.78 7.80
#